data_b6fce9c05d1b71a961ca61d685f59467
#
_entry.id   b6fce9c05d1b71a961ca61d685f59467
#
_cell.length_a   1.000
_cell.length_b   1.000
_cell.length_c   1.000
_cell.angle_alpha   90.00
_cell.angle_beta   90.00
_cell.angle_gamma   90.00
#
_symmetry.space_group_name_H-M   'P 1'
#
loop_
_entity.id
_entity.type
_entity.pdbx_description
1 polymer ?
#
loop_
_entity_poly.entity_id
_entity_poly.type
_entity_poly.pdbx_seq_one_letter_code
_entity_poly.pdbx_strand_id
1 'polypeptide(L)'
;MITTPRAVRGAVLGIAVGAALSACSEPPPVFHADDNPARLSDWGLFALDGASLTPSPDTLVFRPANTLFTDYAQKLRTLWIPEGEQASLVNGEIEYPVGTVLSKTFYYPTDTDGQPVRREEIIAESIQLANNRLMETRLLVRRSDGWDAFPYVWNDEETEAFLRVAGTTKPLNLQTDSGSEDFLYFVPNENQCAGCHVTEHPDGDLHPLAAVTHQLSYKRYQADGDLRLEIEALVARGWLAEAPLRLETISYLNDGDLEARATEYLKINCGHCHNPNGAADTSNLILDGSHAQLVNMGVCKPPVAAGGGAGDRLYSIVPGAPEQSILLYRMQSTEPDEMMPELGRSLVHEEGITLISNWIDQLSGDCSAR
;
A
#
# COMPACT_ATOMS: atom_id res chain seq x y z
N MET A 1 76.68 51.30 -30.73
CA MET A 1 75.51 51.75 -29.96
C MET A 1 74.29 51.05 -30.55
N ILE A 2 73.83 49.98 -29.89
CA ILE A 2 72.75 49.19 -30.36
C ILE A 2 71.70 49.27 -29.26
N THR A 3 70.54 49.90 -29.57
CA THR A 3 69.40 50.06 -28.66
C THR A 3 68.40 48.91 -28.88
N THR A 4 68.11 48.13 -27.86
CA THR A 4 67.12 47.11 -27.83
C THR A 4 65.73 47.68 -27.46
N PRO A 5 64.58 47.24 -28.08
CA PRO A 5 63.30 47.72 -27.71
C PRO A 5 62.71 46.87 -26.54
N ARG A 6 62.09 47.57 -25.61
CA ARG A 6 61.29 46.99 -24.46
C ARG A 6 59.96 46.43 -24.96
N ALA A 7 59.72 45.17 -24.68
CA ALA A 7 58.42 44.53 -24.86
C ALA A 7 57.45 44.88 -23.69
N VAL A 8 56.32 45.46 -24.04
CA VAL A 8 55.21 45.72 -23.12
C VAL A 8 54.36 44.43 -23.01
N ARG A 9 54.30 43.82 -21.83
CA ARG A 9 53.41 42.72 -21.53
C ARG A 9 52.09 43.30 -21.13
N GLY A 10 51.05 43.13 -21.98
CA GLY A 10 49.66 43.37 -21.64
C GLY A 10 49.08 42.18 -20.83
N ALA A 11 48.61 42.43 -19.61
CA ALA A 11 47.87 41.47 -18.81
C ALA A 11 46.41 41.46 -19.30
N VAL A 12 45.95 40.32 -19.83
CA VAL A 12 44.54 40.09 -20.15
C VAL A 12 43.89 39.55 -18.89
N LEU A 13 43.04 40.37 -18.28
CA LEU A 13 42.20 40.00 -17.15
C LEU A 13 40.97 39.21 -17.68
N GLY A 14 41.02 37.89 -17.59
CA GLY A 14 39.87 37.03 -17.92
C GLY A 14 38.82 37.10 -16.82
N ILE A 15 37.68 37.70 -17.08
CA ILE A 15 36.50 37.64 -16.21
C ILE A 15 35.83 36.28 -16.44
N ALA A 16 36.00 35.35 -15.50
CA ALA A 16 35.22 34.12 -15.45
C ALA A 16 33.80 34.45 -14.93
N VAL A 17 32.84 34.53 -15.83
CA VAL A 17 31.42 34.56 -15.47
C VAL A 17 31.04 33.15 -15.03
N GLY A 18 31.03 32.92 -13.74
CA GLY A 18 30.44 31.70 -13.15
C GLY A 18 28.92 31.75 -13.32
N ALA A 19 28.40 31.00 -14.27
CA ALA A 19 26.96 30.71 -14.31
C ALA A 19 26.64 29.85 -13.09
N ALA A 20 26.06 30.46 -12.06
CA ALA A 20 25.38 29.71 -10.98
C ALA A 20 24.15 29.03 -11.60
N LEU A 21 24.25 27.74 -11.85
CA LEU A 21 23.09 26.88 -12.07
C LEU A 21 22.34 26.88 -10.75
N SER A 22 21.31 27.74 -10.63
CA SER A 22 20.28 27.57 -9.63
C SER A 22 19.58 26.23 -9.97
N ALA A 23 20.00 25.17 -9.31
CA ALA A 23 19.14 23.99 -9.22
C ALA A 23 17.85 24.47 -8.57
N CYS A 24 16.74 24.46 -9.32
CA CYS A 24 15.41 24.60 -8.76
C CYS A 24 15.24 23.37 -7.86
N SER A 25 15.54 23.51 -6.55
CA SER A 25 15.12 22.51 -5.58
C SER A 25 13.60 22.57 -5.54
N GLU A 26 12.95 21.42 -5.69
CA GLU A 26 11.52 21.33 -5.48
C GLU A 26 11.17 21.76 -4.06
N PRO A 27 9.97 22.35 -3.86
CA PRO A 27 9.55 22.74 -2.52
C PRO A 27 9.47 21.52 -1.62
N PRO A 28 9.87 21.65 -0.33
CA PRO A 28 9.72 20.55 0.64
C PRO A 28 8.24 20.22 0.85
N PRO A 29 7.93 19.02 1.39
CA PRO A 29 6.57 18.67 1.75
C PRO A 29 5.92 19.68 2.69
N VAL A 30 4.63 19.94 2.49
CA VAL A 30 3.86 20.92 3.26
C VAL A 30 2.66 20.24 3.92
N PHE A 31 2.52 20.46 5.24
CA PHE A 31 1.33 20.02 5.97
C PHE A 31 0.20 21.04 5.82
N HIS A 32 -0.95 20.60 5.33
CA HIS A 32 -2.18 21.38 5.24
C HIS A 32 -3.09 21.00 6.40
N ALA A 33 -3.15 21.84 7.44
CA ALA A 33 -3.81 21.50 8.71
C ALA A 33 -5.35 21.40 8.59
N ASP A 34 -5.97 22.30 7.82
CA ASP A 34 -7.41 22.53 7.84
C ASP A 34 -8.11 22.20 6.51
N ASP A 35 -7.37 21.94 5.43
CA ASP A 35 -7.92 21.70 4.09
C ASP A 35 -7.16 20.64 3.31
N ASN A 36 -7.79 20.13 2.26
CA ASN A 36 -7.22 19.21 1.32
C ASN A 36 -7.02 19.92 -0.02
N PRO A 37 -5.78 20.25 -0.40
CA PRO A 37 -5.50 20.91 -1.67
C PRO A 37 -6.13 20.18 -2.86
N ALA A 38 -6.54 20.91 -3.88
CA ALA A 38 -7.16 20.32 -5.08
C ALA A 38 -6.16 19.48 -5.91
N ARG A 39 -4.85 19.72 -5.75
CA ARG A 39 -3.78 19.08 -6.51
C ARG A 39 -2.82 18.35 -5.59
N LEU A 40 -2.34 17.19 -6.03
CA LEU A 40 -1.33 16.43 -5.30
C LEU A 40 0.00 17.18 -5.22
N SER A 41 0.37 17.95 -6.26
CA SER A 41 1.60 18.75 -6.30
C SER A 41 1.68 19.78 -5.17
N ASP A 42 0.54 20.29 -4.67
CA ASP A 42 0.50 21.26 -3.57
C ASP A 42 1.03 20.69 -2.23
N TRP A 43 1.10 19.36 -2.09
CA TRP A 43 1.68 18.68 -0.93
C TRP A 43 3.22 18.63 -0.93
N GLY A 44 3.87 18.83 -2.08
CA GLY A 44 5.33 18.73 -2.20
C GLY A 44 5.92 17.34 -1.91
N LEU A 45 5.09 16.28 -1.92
CA LEU A 45 5.51 14.90 -1.60
C LEU A 45 6.30 14.24 -2.74
N PHE A 46 6.16 14.73 -3.96
CA PHE A 46 6.73 14.16 -5.17
C PHE A 46 7.25 15.24 -6.11
N ALA A 47 8.34 14.90 -6.78
CA ALA A 47 8.83 15.55 -7.99
C ALA A 47 8.28 14.87 -9.23
N LEU A 48 7.76 15.65 -10.17
CA LEU A 48 7.32 15.17 -11.49
C LEU A 48 8.08 15.92 -12.58
N ASP A 49 9.08 15.28 -13.16
CA ASP A 49 9.99 15.90 -14.17
C ASP A 49 9.61 15.56 -15.63
N GLY A 50 8.46 14.94 -15.84
CA GLY A 50 7.99 14.46 -17.15
C GLY A 50 8.60 13.12 -17.59
N ALA A 51 9.59 12.61 -16.89
CA ALA A 51 10.17 11.28 -17.10
C ALA A 51 9.83 10.33 -15.96
N SER A 52 9.76 10.84 -14.74
CA SER A 52 9.50 10.05 -13.54
C SER A 52 8.66 10.80 -12.50
N LEU A 53 7.95 10.03 -11.69
CA LEU A 53 7.40 10.45 -10.41
C LEU A 53 8.37 9.99 -9.32
N THR A 54 9.08 10.94 -8.71
CA THR A 54 10.13 10.67 -7.70
C THR A 54 9.68 11.23 -6.35
N PRO A 55 9.70 10.44 -5.26
CA PRO A 55 9.42 10.94 -3.92
C PRO A 55 10.37 12.08 -3.53
N SER A 56 9.86 13.08 -2.81
CA SER A 56 10.69 14.13 -2.22
C SER A 56 11.80 13.51 -1.35
N PRO A 57 13.02 14.05 -1.34
CA PRO A 57 14.11 13.58 -0.48
C PRO A 57 13.76 13.61 1.03
N ASP A 58 12.79 14.44 1.41
CA ASP A 58 12.31 14.56 2.78
C ASP A 58 11.30 13.46 3.14
N THR A 59 10.86 12.66 2.18
CA THR A 59 10.02 11.49 2.42
C THR A 59 10.84 10.20 2.57
N LEU A 60 10.29 9.18 3.17
CA LEU A 60 10.83 7.83 3.25
C LEU A 60 9.97 6.91 2.37
N VAL A 61 10.56 6.29 1.37
CA VAL A 61 9.92 5.14 0.70
C VAL A 61 9.97 3.96 1.65
N PHE A 62 8.83 3.31 1.88
CA PHE A 62 8.73 2.16 2.77
C PHE A 62 7.92 1.01 2.14
N ARG A 63 8.17 -0.19 2.64
CA ARG A 63 7.54 -1.42 2.16
C ARG A 63 7.00 -2.24 3.32
N PRO A 64 5.69 -2.49 3.40
CA PRO A 64 5.17 -3.42 4.39
C PRO A 64 5.68 -4.84 4.11
N ALA A 65 5.70 -5.69 5.13
CA ALA A 65 6.01 -7.11 5.00
C ALA A 65 5.10 -7.78 3.96
N ASN A 66 3.83 -7.40 4.01
CA ASN A 66 2.78 -7.96 3.16
C ASN A 66 1.95 -6.85 2.54
N THR A 67 1.60 -7.03 1.27
CA THR A 67 0.77 -6.10 0.53
C THR A 67 -0.66 -6.62 0.43
N LEU A 68 -1.62 -5.72 0.65
CA LEU A 68 -3.02 -5.98 0.36
C LEU A 68 -3.21 -6.04 -1.15
N PHE A 69 -3.91 -7.06 -1.64
CA PHE A 69 -4.24 -7.20 -3.05
C PHE A 69 -5.12 -6.03 -3.55
N THR A 70 -4.83 -5.54 -4.74
CA THR A 70 -5.58 -4.47 -5.40
C THR A 70 -5.39 -4.62 -6.91
N ASP A 71 -6.11 -5.53 -7.53
CA ASP A 71 -6.17 -5.72 -8.99
C ASP A 71 -4.80 -5.74 -9.70
N TYR A 72 -3.78 -6.34 -9.05
CA TYR A 72 -2.39 -6.40 -9.55
C TYR A 72 -1.69 -5.05 -9.74
N ALA A 73 -2.28 -3.94 -9.28
CA ALA A 73 -1.61 -2.64 -9.31
C ALA A 73 -0.34 -2.65 -8.44
N GLN A 74 0.74 -2.13 -8.99
CA GLN A 74 1.98 -1.84 -8.25
C GLN A 74 1.76 -0.67 -7.31
N LYS A 75 2.59 -0.57 -6.26
CA LYS A 75 2.40 0.44 -5.21
C LYS A 75 3.72 1.07 -4.79
N LEU A 76 3.83 2.39 -4.94
CA LEU A 76 4.88 3.18 -4.31
C LEU A 76 4.30 3.83 -3.06
N ARG A 77 4.93 3.61 -1.90
CA ARG A 77 4.47 4.15 -0.61
C ARG A 77 5.52 5.04 -0.01
N THR A 78 5.09 6.21 0.47
CA THR A 78 5.97 7.13 1.19
C THR A 78 5.40 7.51 2.54
N LEU A 79 6.29 7.82 3.45
CA LEU A 79 6.02 8.39 4.77
C LEU A 79 6.78 9.71 4.87
N TRP A 80 6.11 10.73 5.37
CA TRP A 80 6.71 12.00 5.76
C TRP A 80 6.26 12.39 7.16
N ILE A 81 7.21 12.82 7.98
CA ILE A 81 6.97 13.41 9.30
C ILE A 81 7.55 14.83 9.25
N PRO A 82 6.81 15.86 9.73
CA PRO A 82 7.29 17.23 9.75
C PRO A 82 8.61 17.39 10.50
N GLU A 83 9.41 18.37 10.08
CA GLU A 83 10.68 18.67 10.74
C GLU A 83 10.51 18.99 12.22
N GLY A 84 11.31 18.38 13.07
CA GLY A 84 11.25 18.53 14.53
C GLY A 84 10.25 17.63 15.25
N GLU A 85 9.40 16.92 14.50
CA GLU A 85 8.44 15.95 15.05
C GLU A 85 9.00 14.53 15.03
N GLN A 86 8.49 13.69 15.94
CA GLN A 86 8.92 12.31 16.10
C GLN A 86 7.75 11.39 16.43
N ALA A 87 7.72 10.21 15.83
CA ALA A 87 6.83 9.13 16.21
C ALA A 87 7.30 8.48 17.52
N SER A 88 6.39 7.87 18.25
CA SER A 88 6.68 7.13 19.48
C SER A 88 6.14 5.70 19.40
N LEU A 89 6.64 4.83 20.27
CA LEU A 89 6.07 3.49 20.46
C LEU A 89 5.16 3.50 21.69
N VAL A 90 3.88 3.24 21.49
CA VAL A 90 2.89 3.12 22.56
C VAL A 90 2.34 1.69 22.54
N ASN A 91 2.55 0.95 23.61
CA ASN A 91 2.17 -0.49 23.70
C ASN A 91 2.75 -1.36 22.56
N GLY A 92 3.89 -0.94 21.99
CA GLY A 92 4.54 -1.63 20.88
C GLY A 92 4.05 -1.21 19.49
N GLU A 93 3.07 -0.32 19.38
CA GLU A 93 2.58 0.24 18.11
C GLU A 93 3.12 1.65 17.87
N ILE A 94 3.29 2.01 16.59
CA ILE A 94 3.79 3.32 16.19
C ILE A 94 2.67 4.34 16.28
N GLU A 95 2.85 5.35 17.13
CA GLU A 95 2.03 6.55 17.20
C GLU A 95 2.71 7.68 16.43
N TYR A 96 2.05 8.14 15.38
CA TYR A 96 2.55 9.19 14.50
C TYR A 96 2.13 10.59 14.99
N PRO A 97 3.04 11.60 14.94
CA PRO A 97 2.71 12.98 15.32
C PRO A 97 1.73 13.61 14.31
N VAL A 98 1.05 14.66 14.76
CA VAL A 98 0.23 15.51 13.89
C VAL A 98 1.09 16.09 12.76
N GLY A 99 0.55 16.12 11.56
CA GLY A 99 1.24 16.55 10.36
C GLY A 99 1.89 15.40 9.58
N THR A 100 1.95 14.18 10.12
CA THR A 100 2.42 13.00 9.36
C THR A 100 1.55 12.76 8.13
N VAL A 101 2.19 12.48 6.99
CA VAL A 101 1.52 12.11 5.74
C VAL A 101 2.05 10.78 5.24
N LEU A 102 1.16 9.84 5.06
CA LEU A 102 1.40 8.59 4.35
C LEU A 102 0.83 8.70 2.94
N SER A 103 1.59 8.33 1.94
CA SER A 103 1.09 8.24 0.57
C SER A 103 1.17 6.82 0.03
N LYS A 104 0.26 6.49 -0.88
CA LYS A 104 0.25 5.24 -1.64
C LYS A 104 -0.17 5.50 -3.07
N THR A 105 0.80 5.51 -3.99
CA THR A 105 0.57 5.67 -5.42
C THR A 105 0.39 4.30 -6.06
N PHE A 106 -0.73 4.11 -6.75
CA PHE A 106 -1.05 2.93 -7.54
C PHE A 106 -0.73 3.17 -9.01
N TYR A 107 -0.08 2.20 -9.62
CA TYR A 107 0.29 2.26 -11.02
C TYR A 107 0.38 0.87 -11.64
N TYR A 108 0.32 0.80 -12.96
CA TYR A 108 0.54 -0.43 -13.71
C TYR A 108 1.77 -0.30 -14.60
N PRO A 109 2.69 -1.29 -14.61
CA PRO A 109 3.63 -1.43 -15.70
C PRO A 109 2.89 -1.50 -17.04
N THR A 110 3.49 -0.94 -18.09
CA THR A 110 2.93 -1.00 -19.46
C THR A 110 3.86 -1.76 -20.39
N ASP A 111 3.27 -2.32 -21.44
CA ASP A 111 4.00 -2.87 -22.57
C ASP A 111 4.47 -1.75 -23.53
N THR A 112 5.05 -2.15 -24.65
CA THR A 112 5.55 -1.22 -25.70
C THR A 112 4.45 -0.40 -26.37
N ASP A 113 3.20 -0.87 -26.28
CA ASP A 113 2.03 -0.20 -26.86
C ASP A 113 1.29 0.65 -25.80
N GLY A 114 1.84 0.76 -24.58
CA GLY A 114 1.30 1.53 -23.46
C GLY A 114 0.12 0.84 -22.76
N GLN A 115 -0.11 -0.47 -23.00
CA GLN A 115 -1.19 -1.20 -22.32
C GLN A 115 -0.73 -1.71 -20.95
N PRO A 116 -1.56 -1.59 -19.90
CA PRO A 116 -1.29 -2.15 -18.59
C PRO A 116 -1.00 -3.66 -18.67
N VAL A 117 0.08 -4.10 -18.01
CA VAL A 117 0.47 -5.51 -17.94
C VAL A 117 0.56 -5.97 -16.50
N ARG A 118 0.11 -7.19 -16.23
CA ARG A 118 0.33 -7.85 -14.96
C ARG A 118 1.80 -8.21 -14.83
N ARG A 119 2.42 -7.79 -13.72
CA ARG A 119 3.80 -8.12 -13.36
C ARG A 119 3.86 -8.45 -11.88
N GLU A 120 4.87 -9.24 -11.49
CA GLU A 120 5.22 -9.37 -10.08
C GLU A 120 5.48 -8.00 -9.46
N GLU A 121 5.13 -7.83 -8.19
CA GLU A 121 5.35 -6.56 -7.48
C GLU A 121 6.85 -6.26 -7.42
N ILE A 122 7.24 -5.12 -8.00
CA ILE A 122 8.62 -4.66 -7.99
C ILE A 122 8.83 -3.64 -6.88
N ILE A 123 10.06 -3.60 -6.42
CA ILE A 123 10.52 -2.62 -5.44
C ILE A 123 10.99 -1.38 -6.20
N ALA A 124 10.17 -0.33 -6.21
CA ALA A 124 10.49 0.93 -6.87
C ALA A 124 10.77 2.02 -5.84
N GLU A 125 11.84 2.80 -6.06
CA GLU A 125 12.14 4.05 -5.34
C GLU A 125 11.53 5.27 -6.05
N SER A 126 11.20 5.12 -7.33
CA SER A 126 10.51 6.10 -8.18
C SER A 126 9.74 5.36 -9.28
N ILE A 127 8.79 6.03 -9.92
CA ILE A 127 8.01 5.44 -11.02
C ILE A 127 8.43 6.11 -12.33
N GLN A 128 8.96 5.31 -13.27
CA GLN A 128 9.33 5.79 -14.61
C GLN A 128 8.07 5.83 -15.49
N LEU A 129 7.69 7.00 -15.98
CA LEU A 129 6.44 7.19 -16.74
C LEU A 129 6.46 6.52 -18.13
N ALA A 130 7.64 6.35 -18.72
CA ALA A 130 7.77 5.76 -20.06
C ALA A 130 7.22 4.32 -20.17
N ASN A 131 7.14 3.60 -19.06
CA ASN A 131 6.73 2.19 -19.03
C ASN A 131 5.82 1.86 -17.83
N ASN A 132 5.15 2.88 -17.29
CA ASN A 132 4.16 2.74 -16.23
C ASN A 132 3.02 3.72 -16.45
N ARG A 133 1.82 3.35 -16.04
CA ARG A 133 0.61 4.17 -16.06
C ARG A 133 0.16 4.46 -14.63
N LEU A 134 0.10 5.74 -14.28
CA LEU A 134 -0.36 6.21 -12.97
C LEU A 134 -1.89 6.13 -12.88
N MET A 135 -2.40 5.64 -11.76
CA MET A 135 -3.85 5.53 -11.53
C MET A 135 -4.33 6.55 -10.51
N GLU A 136 -3.86 6.43 -9.29
CA GLU A 136 -4.22 7.29 -8.16
C GLU A 136 -3.08 7.36 -7.14
N THR A 137 -3.11 8.39 -6.31
CA THR A 137 -2.31 8.48 -5.08
C THR A 137 -3.26 8.74 -3.92
N ARG A 138 -3.34 7.80 -2.97
CA ARG A 138 -4.11 7.99 -1.73
C ARG A 138 -3.22 8.58 -0.67
N LEU A 139 -3.74 9.56 0.05
CA LEU A 139 -3.09 10.12 1.23
C LEU A 139 -3.84 9.69 2.48
N LEU A 140 -3.09 9.44 3.55
CA LEU A 140 -3.57 9.33 4.91
C LEU A 140 -2.80 10.38 5.73
N VAL A 141 -3.52 11.35 6.27
CA VAL A 141 -2.96 12.56 6.89
C VAL A 141 -3.33 12.62 8.36
N ARG A 142 -2.34 12.68 9.24
CA ARG A 142 -2.56 12.81 10.69
C ARG A 142 -2.92 14.25 11.06
N ARG A 143 -4.18 14.49 11.38
CA ARG A 143 -4.71 15.75 11.89
C ARG A 143 -4.67 15.78 13.42
N SER A 144 -5.07 16.90 13.99
CA SER A 144 -5.18 17.06 15.45
C SER A 144 -6.27 16.20 16.07
N ASP A 145 -7.30 15.85 15.33
CA ASP A 145 -8.49 15.10 15.74
C ASP A 145 -8.55 13.66 15.22
N GLY A 146 -7.56 13.21 14.44
CA GLY A 146 -7.53 11.85 13.90
C GLY A 146 -6.72 11.74 12.61
N TRP A 147 -7.02 10.74 11.81
CA TRP A 147 -6.48 10.57 10.47
C TRP A 147 -7.56 10.88 9.44
N ASP A 148 -7.19 11.60 8.38
CA ASP A 148 -7.99 11.79 7.19
C ASP A 148 -7.46 10.94 6.04
N ALA A 149 -8.36 10.37 5.22
CA ALA A 149 -8.00 9.53 4.08
C ALA A 149 -8.74 9.99 2.83
N PHE A 150 -8.01 10.30 1.76
CA PHE A 150 -8.62 10.77 0.51
C PHE A 150 -7.78 10.44 -0.73
N PRO A 151 -8.41 10.22 -1.89
CA PRO A 151 -7.72 9.90 -3.13
C PRO A 151 -7.47 11.13 -4.01
N TYR A 152 -6.30 11.14 -4.64
CA TYR A 152 -5.97 11.97 -5.82
C TYR A 152 -5.91 11.08 -7.05
N VAL A 153 -6.60 11.44 -8.10
CA VAL A 153 -6.66 10.67 -9.35
C VAL A 153 -5.82 11.36 -10.42
N TRP A 154 -4.87 10.62 -10.99
CA TRP A 154 -4.01 11.12 -12.05
C TRP A 154 -4.80 11.37 -13.32
N ASN A 155 -4.53 12.50 -13.98
CA ASN A 155 -5.06 12.80 -15.31
C ASN A 155 -4.44 11.86 -16.38
N ASP A 156 -5.03 11.81 -17.55
CA ASP A 156 -4.59 10.88 -18.60
C ASP A 156 -3.22 11.25 -19.19
N GLU A 157 -2.80 12.51 -19.06
CA GLU A 157 -1.47 13.01 -19.43
C GLU A 157 -0.40 12.73 -18.39
N GLU A 158 -0.80 12.22 -17.20
CA GLU A 158 0.09 11.92 -16.06
C GLU A 158 0.93 13.12 -15.59
N THR A 159 0.37 14.32 -15.73
CA THR A 159 1.03 15.60 -15.37
C THR A 159 0.60 16.13 -14.02
N GLU A 160 -0.58 15.68 -13.51
CA GLU A 160 -1.11 16.09 -12.20
C GLU A 160 -2.15 15.10 -11.71
N ALA A 161 -2.27 14.98 -10.39
CA ALA A 161 -3.35 14.24 -9.76
C ALA A 161 -4.28 15.19 -8.99
N PHE A 162 -5.58 14.99 -9.14
CA PHE A 162 -6.60 15.83 -8.57
C PHE A 162 -7.42 15.13 -7.50
N LEU A 163 -7.73 15.84 -6.44
CA LEU A 163 -8.59 15.36 -5.34
C LEU A 163 -9.95 14.88 -5.89
N ARG A 164 -10.36 13.68 -5.51
CA ARG A 164 -11.62 13.05 -5.91
C ARG A 164 -12.39 12.50 -4.71
N VAL A 165 -12.92 13.36 -3.87
CA VAL A 165 -13.66 13.00 -2.65
C VAL A 165 -14.76 11.97 -2.91
N ALA A 166 -15.46 12.06 -4.05
CA ALA A 166 -16.51 11.13 -4.46
C ALA A 166 -15.99 9.81 -5.04
N GLY A 167 -14.66 9.64 -5.16
CA GLY A 167 -14.08 8.52 -5.88
C GLY A 167 -14.36 8.56 -7.38
N THR A 168 -13.97 7.50 -8.09
CA THR A 168 -14.26 7.34 -9.54
C THR A 168 -14.00 5.89 -9.96
N THR A 169 -14.33 5.59 -11.23
CA THR A 169 -13.92 4.34 -11.89
C THR A 169 -13.17 4.65 -13.17
N LYS A 170 -12.16 3.85 -13.50
CA LYS A 170 -11.43 3.92 -14.77
C LYS A 170 -11.50 2.57 -15.48
N PRO A 171 -11.99 2.48 -16.73
CA PRO A 171 -11.93 1.22 -17.46
C PRO A 171 -10.48 0.88 -17.79
N LEU A 172 -10.09 -0.36 -17.53
CA LEU A 172 -8.78 -0.91 -17.83
C LEU A 172 -8.90 -2.24 -18.58
N ASN A 173 -7.92 -2.47 -19.45
CA ASN A 173 -7.65 -3.75 -20.05
C ASN A 173 -6.26 -4.18 -19.57
N LEU A 174 -6.19 -5.19 -18.70
CA LEU A 174 -4.95 -5.69 -18.12
C LEU A 174 -4.46 -6.89 -18.92
N GLN A 175 -3.26 -6.78 -19.50
CA GLN A 175 -2.63 -7.88 -20.20
C GLN A 175 -2.04 -8.88 -19.20
N THR A 176 -2.34 -10.15 -19.35
CA THR A 176 -1.85 -11.27 -18.53
C THR A 176 -1.19 -12.32 -19.42
N ASP A 177 -0.50 -13.30 -18.83
CA ASP A 177 0.10 -14.39 -19.57
C ASP A 177 -0.94 -15.29 -20.27
N SER A 178 -2.20 -15.29 -19.80
CA SER A 178 -3.31 -16.08 -20.34
C SER A 178 -4.22 -15.30 -21.30
N GLY A 179 -3.99 -14.02 -21.50
CA GLY A 179 -4.82 -13.13 -22.33
C GLY A 179 -4.95 -11.74 -21.74
N SER A 180 -6.13 -11.14 -21.88
CA SER A 180 -6.42 -9.84 -21.29
C SER A 180 -7.70 -9.86 -20.48
N GLU A 181 -7.77 -9.03 -19.45
CA GLU A 181 -8.91 -8.89 -18.55
C GLU A 181 -9.42 -7.45 -18.58
N ASP A 182 -10.68 -7.29 -19.01
CA ASP A 182 -11.37 -6.01 -18.95
C ASP A 182 -12.04 -5.84 -17.59
N PHE A 183 -11.77 -4.73 -16.90
CA PHE A 183 -12.39 -4.43 -15.63
C PHE A 183 -12.51 -2.93 -15.37
N LEU A 184 -13.28 -2.56 -14.37
CA LEU A 184 -13.36 -1.20 -13.89
C LEU A 184 -12.44 -1.06 -12.66
N TYR A 185 -11.32 -0.37 -12.84
CA TYR A 185 -10.47 0.03 -11.73
C TYR A 185 -11.23 1.00 -10.84
N PHE A 186 -11.38 0.65 -9.57
CA PHE A 186 -12.20 1.39 -8.63
C PHE A 186 -11.33 2.25 -7.71
N VAL A 187 -11.52 3.58 -7.77
CA VAL A 187 -10.98 4.53 -6.81
C VAL A 187 -12.04 4.79 -5.75
N PRO A 188 -11.83 4.40 -4.49
CA PRO A 188 -12.82 4.57 -3.43
C PRO A 188 -13.06 6.05 -3.13
N ASN A 189 -14.26 6.36 -2.66
CA ASN A 189 -14.55 7.66 -2.09
C ASN A 189 -14.00 7.74 -0.64
N GLU A 190 -14.00 8.94 -0.08
CA GLU A 190 -13.49 9.21 1.27
C GLU A 190 -14.19 8.34 2.34
N ASN A 191 -15.52 8.20 2.28
CA ASN A 191 -16.26 7.36 3.25
C ASN A 191 -15.92 5.87 3.14
N GLN A 192 -15.57 5.39 1.96
CA GLN A 192 -15.18 3.98 1.77
C GLN A 192 -13.79 3.66 2.33
N CYS A 193 -12.95 4.67 2.58
CA CYS A 193 -11.69 4.48 3.29
C CYS A 193 -11.94 3.95 4.71
N ALA A 194 -12.99 4.43 5.38
CA ALA A 194 -13.38 3.97 6.71
C ALA A 194 -13.69 2.48 6.77
N GLY A 195 -14.25 1.88 5.70
CA GLY A 195 -14.56 0.44 5.66
C GLY A 195 -13.37 -0.48 5.94
N CYS A 196 -12.13 0.00 5.66
CA CYS A 196 -10.89 -0.75 5.92
C CYS A 196 -10.05 -0.13 7.04
N HIS A 197 -10.08 1.20 7.20
CA HIS A 197 -9.14 1.93 8.05
C HIS A 197 -9.66 2.26 9.45
N VAL A 198 -10.95 2.06 9.73
CA VAL A 198 -11.56 2.36 11.04
C VAL A 198 -11.14 1.33 12.10
N THR A 199 -10.79 1.80 13.31
CA THR A 199 -10.37 0.95 14.43
C THR A 199 -11.55 0.28 15.13
N GLU A 200 -12.69 0.98 15.21
CA GLU A 200 -13.94 0.50 15.81
C GLU A 200 -15.11 0.94 14.93
N HIS A 201 -15.62 0.02 14.11
CA HIS A 201 -16.70 0.34 13.19
C HIS A 201 -18.03 0.52 13.92
N PRO A 202 -18.88 1.53 13.57
CA PRO A 202 -18.66 2.53 12.51
C PRO A 202 -17.99 3.83 12.98
N ASP A 203 -17.81 4.04 14.26
CA ASP A 203 -17.58 5.36 14.87
C ASP A 203 -16.11 5.59 15.33
N GLY A 204 -15.22 4.61 15.07
CA GLY A 204 -13.81 4.71 15.47
C GLY A 204 -12.99 5.60 14.53
N ASP A 205 -11.78 5.92 14.99
CA ASP A 205 -10.81 6.71 14.21
C ASP A 205 -10.18 5.89 13.10
N LEU A 206 -9.79 6.55 12.01
CA LEU A 206 -8.97 5.93 10.97
C LEU A 206 -7.57 5.63 11.50
N HIS A 207 -6.92 4.60 10.95
CA HIS A 207 -5.54 4.25 11.27
C HIS A 207 -4.79 3.70 10.05
N PRO A 208 -3.45 3.78 10.03
CA PRO A 208 -2.64 3.13 8.99
C PRO A 208 -2.75 1.60 9.03
N LEU A 209 -2.74 0.96 7.84
CA LEU A 209 -2.71 -0.50 7.73
C LEU A 209 -1.32 -1.04 7.35
N ALA A 210 -0.52 -0.24 6.63
CA ALA A 210 0.78 -0.65 6.11
C ALA A 210 1.97 -0.08 6.90
N ALA A 211 1.86 1.18 7.38
CA ALA A 211 2.88 1.84 8.17
C ALA A 211 2.67 1.58 9.67
N VAL A 212 2.57 0.31 10.06
CA VAL A 212 2.37 -0.16 11.44
C VAL A 212 3.53 -1.05 11.84
N THR A 213 3.74 -1.17 13.15
CA THR A 213 4.89 -1.89 13.72
C THR A 213 5.05 -3.30 13.14
N HIS A 214 3.97 -4.07 13.09
CA HIS A 214 3.98 -5.42 12.53
C HIS A 214 4.47 -5.43 11.07
N GLN A 215 3.93 -4.56 10.21
CA GLN A 215 4.25 -4.53 8.79
C GLN A 215 5.65 -3.99 8.48
N LEU A 216 6.19 -3.13 9.35
CA LEU A 216 7.54 -2.58 9.20
C LEU A 216 8.61 -3.41 9.91
N SER A 217 8.24 -4.45 10.65
CA SER A 217 9.18 -5.35 11.35
C SER A 217 9.60 -6.54 10.48
N TYR A 218 9.75 -6.34 9.18
CA TYR A 218 10.22 -7.33 8.22
C TYR A 218 11.62 -6.97 7.73
N LYS A 219 12.50 -7.98 7.63
CA LYS A 219 13.87 -7.80 7.13
C LYS A 219 13.90 -7.82 5.61
N ARG A 220 14.52 -6.79 5.03
CA ARG A 220 14.77 -6.69 3.59
C ARG A 220 16.21 -6.29 3.31
N TYR A 221 16.72 -6.71 2.15
CA TYR A 221 17.94 -6.15 1.60
C TYR A 221 17.67 -4.71 1.17
N GLN A 222 18.45 -3.79 1.70
CA GLN A 222 18.45 -2.39 1.33
C GLN A 222 19.29 -2.15 0.06
N ALA A 223 19.23 -0.95 -0.51
CA ALA A 223 19.99 -0.60 -1.70
C ALA A 223 21.53 -0.73 -1.53
N ASP A 224 22.03 -0.61 -0.30
CA ASP A 224 23.44 -0.81 0.06
C ASP A 224 23.84 -2.29 0.23
N GLY A 225 22.87 -3.22 0.11
CA GLY A 225 23.08 -4.66 0.24
C GLY A 225 22.96 -5.20 1.68
N ASP A 226 22.72 -4.35 2.67
CA ASP A 226 22.55 -4.75 4.05
C ASP A 226 21.12 -5.26 4.30
N LEU A 227 21.00 -6.30 5.12
CA LEU A 227 19.72 -6.86 5.57
C LEU A 227 19.27 -6.15 6.86
N ARG A 228 18.24 -5.31 6.76
CA ARG A 228 17.70 -4.52 7.88
C ARG A 228 16.19 -4.65 7.99
N LEU A 229 15.64 -4.37 9.19
CA LEU A 229 14.21 -4.17 9.36
C LEU A 229 13.78 -2.87 8.67
N GLU A 230 12.62 -2.88 8.05
CA GLU A 230 12.07 -1.68 7.40
C GLU A 230 11.87 -0.54 8.41
N ILE A 231 11.46 -0.85 9.64
CA ILE A 231 11.28 0.12 10.72
C ILE A 231 12.59 0.82 11.14
N GLU A 232 13.76 0.21 10.92
CA GLU A 232 15.06 0.81 11.21
C GLU A 232 15.34 2.05 10.35
N ALA A 233 14.66 2.18 9.20
CA ALA A 233 14.74 3.37 8.37
C ALA A 233 14.13 4.61 9.06
N LEU A 234 13.09 4.42 9.89
CA LEU A 234 12.51 5.50 10.70
C LEU A 234 13.49 5.94 11.79
N VAL A 235 14.19 4.97 12.41
CA VAL A 235 15.21 5.27 13.42
C VAL A 235 16.40 6.00 12.79
N ALA A 236 16.86 5.55 11.63
CA ALA A 236 17.97 6.18 10.91
C ALA A 236 17.67 7.63 10.49
N ARG A 237 16.40 7.96 10.22
CA ARG A 237 15.95 9.34 9.96
C ARG A 237 15.70 10.17 11.22
N GLY A 238 15.82 9.57 12.42
CA GLY A 238 15.47 10.23 13.67
C GLY A 238 13.97 10.40 13.89
N TRP A 239 13.14 9.74 13.10
CA TRP A 239 11.68 9.79 13.22
C TRP A 239 11.10 8.82 14.26
N LEU A 240 11.93 7.89 14.73
CA LEU A 240 11.63 6.99 15.84
C LEU A 240 12.89 6.86 16.71
N ALA A 241 12.75 6.88 18.03
CA ALA A 241 13.90 6.83 18.93
C ALA A 241 14.62 5.48 18.90
N GLU A 242 13.85 4.38 18.84
CA GLU A 242 14.36 3.02 18.81
C GLU A 242 13.38 2.08 18.08
N ALA A 243 13.89 1.02 17.49
CA ALA A 243 13.05 -0.04 16.91
C ALA A 243 12.51 -0.93 18.04
N PRO A 244 11.29 -1.49 17.91
CA PRO A 244 10.72 -2.38 18.90
C PRO A 244 11.56 -3.64 19.06
N LEU A 245 11.68 -4.12 20.30
CA LEU A 245 12.38 -5.35 20.63
C LEU A 245 11.52 -6.56 20.21
N ARG A 246 11.94 -7.26 19.16
CA ARG A 246 11.38 -8.53 18.70
C ARG A 246 9.95 -8.48 18.16
N LEU A 247 9.83 -8.14 16.92
CA LEU A 247 8.70 -8.56 16.09
C LEU A 247 9.29 -9.32 14.88
N GLU A 248 8.98 -10.60 14.78
CA GLU A 248 9.25 -11.36 13.57
C GLU A 248 7.95 -11.41 12.77
N THR A 249 7.90 -10.64 11.70
CA THR A 249 6.82 -10.69 10.71
C THR A 249 7.26 -11.61 9.59
N ILE A 250 6.35 -12.41 9.10
CA ILE A 250 6.56 -13.25 7.91
C ILE A 250 5.91 -12.63 6.69
N SER A 251 6.42 -12.96 5.51
CA SER A 251 5.76 -12.66 4.24
C SER A 251 4.93 -13.86 3.81
N TYR A 252 3.64 -13.65 3.53
CA TYR A 252 2.79 -14.74 3.01
C TYR A 252 3.24 -15.25 1.63
N LEU A 253 4.07 -14.48 0.93
CA LEU A 253 4.61 -14.88 -0.37
C LEU A 253 5.69 -15.96 -0.24
N ASN A 254 6.62 -15.81 0.74
CA ASN A 254 7.89 -16.53 0.72
C ASN A 254 8.29 -17.20 2.05
N ASP A 255 7.69 -16.84 3.19
CA ASP A 255 8.18 -17.24 4.51
C ASP A 255 7.24 -18.20 5.24
N GLY A 256 7.81 -19.16 5.93
CA GLY A 256 7.06 -20.06 6.79
C GLY A 256 6.39 -21.23 6.07
N ASP A 257 5.64 -22.01 6.83
CA ASP A 257 4.84 -23.10 6.31
C ASP A 257 3.51 -22.60 5.69
N LEU A 258 2.76 -23.50 5.11
CA LEU A 258 1.53 -23.16 4.41
C LEU A 258 0.47 -22.53 5.33
N GLU A 259 0.33 -23.01 6.58
CA GLU A 259 -0.63 -22.49 7.55
C GLU A 259 -0.27 -21.06 7.97
N ALA A 260 1.00 -20.80 8.28
CA ALA A 260 1.48 -19.48 8.63
C ALA A 260 1.27 -18.47 7.48
N ARG A 261 1.56 -18.89 6.24
CA ARG A 261 1.36 -18.06 5.05
C ARG A 261 -0.13 -17.77 4.79
N ALA A 262 -0.99 -18.77 4.90
CA ALA A 262 -2.42 -18.60 4.71
C ALA A 262 -3.02 -17.68 5.79
N THR A 263 -2.60 -17.86 7.06
CA THR A 263 -3.04 -17.01 8.16
C THR A 263 -2.61 -15.55 7.95
N GLU A 264 -1.36 -15.32 7.56
CA GLU A 264 -0.89 -13.96 7.30
C GLU A 264 -1.58 -13.32 6.08
N TYR A 265 -1.85 -14.11 5.02
CA TYR A 265 -2.64 -13.65 3.89
C TYR A 265 -4.05 -13.19 4.30
N LEU A 266 -4.75 -14.01 5.12
CA LEU A 266 -6.09 -13.67 5.62
C LEU A 266 -6.04 -12.44 6.53
N LYS A 267 -5.03 -12.34 7.39
CA LYS A 267 -4.83 -11.17 8.25
C LYS A 267 -4.71 -9.88 7.45
N ILE A 268 -3.92 -9.87 6.39
CA ILE A 268 -3.66 -8.67 5.60
C ILE A 268 -4.81 -8.32 4.66
N ASN A 269 -5.46 -9.31 4.04
CA ASN A 269 -6.50 -9.06 3.04
C ASN A 269 -7.92 -9.04 3.61
N CYS A 270 -8.14 -9.60 4.80
CA CYS A 270 -9.47 -9.77 5.38
C CYS A 270 -9.58 -9.25 6.82
N GLY A 271 -8.50 -9.37 7.61
CA GLY A 271 -8.51 -9.12 9.06
C GLY A 271 -8.85 -7.69 9.46
N HIS A 272 -8.60 -6.70 8.61
CA HIS A 272 -8.96 -5.30 8.88
C HIS A 272 -10.48 -5.06 8.94
N CYS A 273 -11.30 -5.90 8.26
CA CYS A 273 -12.75 -5.90 8.39
C CYS A 273 -13.25 -7.05 9.29
N HIS A 274 -12.62 -8.24 9.19
CA HIS A 274 -13.00 -9.44 9.95
C HIS A 274 -12.21 -9.54 11.26
N ASN A 275 -12.58 -8.69 12.21
CA ASN A 275 -12.11 -8.66 13.59
C ASN A 275 -13.27 -8.24 14.50
N PRO A 276 -13.13 -8.34 15.84
CA PRO A 276 -14.24 -8.04 16.74
C PRO A 276 -14.80 -6.61 16.69
N ASN A 277 -14.01 -5.66 16.17
CA ASN A 277 -14.37 -4.24 16.08
C ASN A 277 -14.47 -3.75 14.63
N GLY A 278 -14.28 -4.63 13.65
CA GLY A 278 -14.25 -4.27 12.23
C GLY A 278 -15.62 -4.22 11.57
N ALA A 279 -15.67 -3.76 10.32
CA ALA A 279 -16.92 -3.62 9.57
C ALA A 279 -17.68 -4.94 9.33
N ALA A 280 -17.01 -6.09 9.45
CA ALA A 280 -17.59 -7.42 9.29
C ALA A 280 -17.68 -8.21 10.62
N ASP A 281 -17.75 -7.54 11.77
CA ASP A 281 -17.88 -8.11 13.12
C ASP A 281 -19.06 -9.10 13.23
N THR A 282 -20.19 -8.75 12.61
CA THR A 282 -21.41 -9.55 12.57
C THR A 282 -21.24 -10.92 11.92
N SER A 283 -20.23 -11.11 11.06
CA SER A 283 -19.88 -12.41 10.49
C SER A 283 -19.31 -13.36 11.55
N ASN A 284 -18.82 -12.79 12.64
CA ASN A 284 -18.11 -13.47 13.71
C ASN A 284 -16.92 -14.32 13.20
N LEU A 285 -16.33 -13.93 12.05
CA LEU A 285 -15.04 -14.43 11.57
C LEU A 285 -13.94 -13.52 12.09
N ILE A 286 -12.92 -14.09 12.71
CA ILE A 286 -11.77 -13.37 13.26
C ILE A 286 -10.53 -13.78 12.47
N LEU A 287 -10.10 -12.91 11.57
CA LEU A 287 -9.04 -13.16 10.61
C LEU A 287 -7.82 -12.23 10.82
N ASP A 288 -7.83 -11.43 11.88
CA ASP A 288 -6.78 -10.46 12.23
C ASP A 288 -5.57 -11.07 12.94
N GLY A 289 -5.60 -12.37 13.19
CA GLY A 289 -4.55 -13.10 13.92
C GLY A 289 -4.65 -13.01 15.44
N SER A 290 -5.65 -12.31 16.00
CA SER A 290 -5.84 -12.20 17.47
C SER A 290 -6.31 -13.52 18.11
N HIS A 291 -6.87 -14.43 17.32
CA HIS A 291 -7.42 -15.72 17.81
C HIS A 291 -6.85 -16.89 17.00
N ALA A 292 -6.04 -17.72 17.65
CA ALA A 292 -5.40 -18.87 17.01
C ALA A 292 -6.34 -20.09 16.77
N GLN A 293 -7.60 -20.05 17.26
CA GLN A 293 -8.51 -21.19 17.10
C GLN A 293 -9.13 -21.20 15.70
N LEU A 294 -8.98 -22.29 14.97
CA LEU A 294 -9.49 -22.47 13.61
C LEU A 294 -11.01 -22.22 13.47
N VAL A 295 -11.77 -22.49 14.53
CA VAL A 295 -13.21 -22.20 14.53
C VAL A 295 -13.51 -20.70 14.44
N ASN A 296 -12.67 -19.85 15.02
CA ASN A 296 -12.83 -18.41 14.92
C ASN A 296 -12.49 -17.92 13.51
N MET A 297 -11.61 -18.62 12.81
CA MET A 297 -11.29 -18.36 11.40
C MET A 297 -12.37 -18.89 10.43
N GLY A 298 -13.35 -19.65 10.93
CA GLY A 298 -14.47 -20.14 10.13
C GLY A 298 -14.50 -21.65 9.87
N VAL A 299 -13.55 -22.44 10.40
CA VAL A 299 -13.52 -23.90 10.21
C VAL A 299 -14.76 -24.55 10.84
N CYS A 300 -15.53 -25.26 10.02
CA CYS A 300 -16.82 -25.87 10.38
C CYS A 300 -17.84 -24.89 10.99
N LYS A 301 -17.76 -23.63 10.62
CA LYS A 301 -18.64 -22.58 11.13
C LYS A 301 -19.69 -22.23 10.07
N PRO A 302 -20.99 -22.39 10.37
CA PRO A 302 -22.05 -21.90 9.49
C PRO A 302 -21.97 -20.38 9.34
N PRO A 303 -22.32 -19.83 8.17
CA PRO A 303 -22.36 -18.38 7.98
C PRO A 303 -23.48 -17.77 8.82
N VAL A 304 -23.21 -16.56 9.37
CA VAL A 304 -24.24 -15.81 10.12
C VAL A 304 -25.05 -14.93 9.19
N ALA A 305 -24.42 -14.31 8.20
CA ALA A 305 -25.04 -13.31 7.32
C ALA A 305 -24.45 -13.34 5.90
N ALA A 306 -24.29 -14.53 5.30
CA ALA A 306 -23.68 -14.63 3.97
C ALA A 306 -24.68 -14.35 2.81
N GLY A 307 -25.99 -14.45 3.06
CA GLY A 307 -26.98 -14.24 1.99
C GLY A 307 -26.70 -15.11 0.76
N GLY A 308 -26.81 -14.54 -0.44
CA GLY A 308 -26.43 -15.18 -1.72
C GLY A 308 -24.95 -15.55 -1.80
N GLY A 309 -24.08 -14.86 -1.07
CA GLY A 309 -22.64 -15.14 -1.00
C GLY A 309 -22.28 -16.48 -0.33
N ALA A 310 -23.23 -17.27 0.17
CA ALA A 310 -22.98 -18.64 0.59
C ALA A 310 -22.79 -19.61 -0.60
N GLY A 311 -23.37 -19.32 -1.77
CA GLY A 311 -23.28 -20.16 -2.97
C GLY A 311 -23.69 -21.62 -2.70
N ASP A 312 -24.79 -21.83 -1.97
CA ASP A 312 -25.31 -23.13 -1.51
C ASP A 312 -24.35 -23.94 -0.61
N ARG A 313 -23.33 -23.32 -0.04
CA ARG A 313 -22.36 -23.94 0.87
C ARG A 313 -22.78 -23.79 2.33
N LEU A 314 -22.43 -24.76 3.16
CA LEU A 314 -22.88 -24.84 4.54
C LEU A 314 -21.95 -24.19 5.57
N TYR A 315 -20.66 -24.16 5.28
CA TYR A 315 -19.66 -23.70 6.24
C TYR A 315 -18.67 -22.72 5.62
N SER A 316 -18.17 -21.81 6.43
CA SER A 316 -17.18 -20.82 5.98
C SER A 316 -15.89 -21.50 5.49
N ILE A 317 -15.40 -22.53 6.17
CA ILE A 317 -14.29 -23.38 5.76
C ILE A 317 -14.64 -24.85 6.06
N VAL A 318 -14.49 -25.71 5.06
CA VAL A 318 -14.64 -27.17 5.19
C VAL A 318 -13.26 -27.81 5.06
N PRO A 319 -12.72 -28.45 6.12
CA PRO A 319 -11.42 -29.12 6.04
C PRO A 319 -11.37 -30.16 4.91
N GLY A 320 -10.28 -30.12 4.12
CA GLY A 320 -10.08 -31.01 2.98
C GLY A 320 -10.99 -30.77 1.78
N ALA A 321 -11.82 -29.72 1.79
CA ALA A 321 -12.79 -29.46 0.71
C ALA A 321 -12.87 -27.95 0.38
N PRO A 322 -11.85 -27.39 -0.30
CA PRO A 322 -11.80 -25.98 -0.67
C PRO A 322 -13.03 -25.49 -1.43
N GLU A 323 -13.50 -26.24 -2.41
CA GLU A 323 -14.65 -25.92 -3.26
C GLU A 323 -16.01 -25.95 -2.51
N GLN A 324 -16.08 -26.59 -1.33
CA GLN A 324 -17.22 -26.58 -0.45
C GLN A 324 -17.16 -25.45 0.60
N SER A 325 -16.08 -24.66 0.58
CA SER A 325 -15.85 -23.57 1.53
C SER A 325 -16.35 -22.24 0.99
N ILE A 326 -17.19 -21.55 1.79
CA ILE A 326 -17.72 -20.22 1.44
C ILE A 326 -16.58 -19.22 1.26
N LEU A 327 -15.53 -19.29 2.09
CA LEU A 327 -14.37 -18.40 1.99
C LEU A 327 -13.79 -18.41 0.59
N LEU A 328 -13.46 -19.58 0.05
CA LEU A 328 -12.84 -19.70 -1.27
C LEU A 328 -13.83 -19.28 -2.38
N TYR A 329 -15.11 -19.65 -2.27
CA TYR A 329 -16.14 -19.22 -3.20
C TYR A 329 -16.23 -17.71 -3.32
N ARG A 330 -16.31 -17.00 -2.19
CA ARG A 330 -16.36 -15.54 -2.17
C ARG A 330 -15.09 -14.87 -2.67
N MET A 331 -13.92 -15.47 -2.43
CA MET A 331 -12.65 -14.99 -2.98
C MET A 331 -12.57 -15.13 -4.50
N GLN A 332 -13.20 -16.18 -5.07
CA GLN A 332 -13.24 -16.45 -6.51
C GLN A 332 -14.31 -15.64 -7.25
N SER A 333 -15.36 -15.17 -6.55
CA SER A 333 -16.41 -14.37 -7.18
C SER A 333 -15.95 -12.95 -7.47
N THR A 334 -16.44 -12.38 -8.58
CA THR A 334 -16.35 -10.96 -8.93
C THR A 334 -17.70 -10.26 -8.91
N GLU A 335 -18.77 -11.00 -8.54
CA GLU A 335 -20.10 -10.44 -8.40
C GLU A 335 -20.17 -9.59 -7.12
N PRO A 336 -20.67 -8.33 -7.18
CA PRO A 336 -20.59 -7.38 -6.07
C PRO A 336 -21.25 -7.84 -4.76
N ASP A 337 -22.33 -8.66 -4.81
CA ASP A 337 -23.07 -9.17 -3.66
C ASP A 337 -22.54 -10.52 -3.13
N GLU A 338 -21.52 -11.08 -3.79
CA GLU A 338 -20.88 -12.34 -3.40
C GLU A 338 -19.41 -12.18 -3.06
N MET A 339 -18.70 -11.34 -3.79
CA MET A 339 -17.22 -11.25 -3.69
C MET A 339 -16.73 -10.80 -2.31
N MET A 340 -15.54 -11.30 -1.94
CA MET A 340 -14.75 -10.81 -0.80
C MET A 340 -13.27 -10.63 -1.21
N PRO A 341 -12.64 -9.52 -0.80
CA PRO A 341 -13.20 -8.31 -0.18
C PRO A 341 -14.27 -7.63 -1.05
N GLU A 342 -15.23 -6.97 -0.42
CA GLU A 342 -16.32 -6.22 -1.10
C GLU A 342 -15.80 -4.91 -1.74
N LEU A 343 -14.68 -4.39 -1.23
CA LEU A 343 -14.05 -3.16 -1.67
C LEU A 343 -12.57 -3.41 -2.00
N GLY A 344 -12.04 -2.58 -2.90
CA GLY A 344 -10.61 -2.54 -3.20
C GLY A 344 -10.12 -3.54 -4.23
N ARG A 345 -11.01 -4.33 -4.83
CA ARG A 345 -10.71 -5.20 -5.97
C ARG A 345 -11.89 -5.29 -6.95
N SER A 346 -11.58 -5.59 -8.18
CA SER A 346 -12.50 -5.99 -9.25
C SER A 346 -12.09 -7.34 -9.85
N LEU A 347 -10.81 -7.71 -9.72
CA LEU A 347 -10.24 -8.96 -10.21
C LEU A 347 -10.05 -9.98 -9.09
N VAL A 348 -9.90 -11.23 -9.48
CA VAL A 348 -9.56 -12.34 -8.58
C VAL A 348 -8.06 -12.37 -8.31
N HIS A 349 -7.65 -12.57 -7.06
CA HIS A 349 -6.26 -12.78 -6.69
C HIS A 349 -5.89 -14.27 -6.83
N GLU A 350 -5.39 -14.68 -7.98
CA GLU A 350 -5.16 -16.10 -8.29
C GLU A 350 -4.15 -16.76 -7.34
N GLU A 351 -3.09 -16.04 -6.95
CA GLU A 351 -2.09 -16.52 -5.99
C GLU A 351 -2.70 -16.70 -4.60
N GLY A 352 -3.59 -15.79 -4.20
CA GLY A 352 -4.34 -15.89 -2.95
C GLY A 352 -5.31 -17.08 -2.96
N ILE A 353 -6.02 -17.29 -4.06
CA ILE A 353 -6.89 -18.48 -4.24
C ILE A 353 -6.07 -19.76 -4.11
N THR A 354 -4.94 -19.84 -4.80
CA THR A 354 -4.06 -21.02 -4.77
C THR A 354 -3.55 -21.28 -3.35
N LEU A 355 -3.09 -20.24 -2.63
CA LEU A 355 -2.60 -20.34 -1.27
C LEU A 355 -3.68 -20.85 -0.31
N ILE A 356 -4.85 -20.23 -0.33
CA ILE A 356 -5.96 -20.58 0.58
C ILE A 356 -6.57 -21.94 0.23
N SER A 357 -6.71 -22.28 -1.05
CA SER A 357 -7.16 -23.60 -1.49
C SER A 357 -6.24 -24.70 -0.97
N ASN A 358 -4.93 -24.57 -1.16
CA ASN A 358 -3.95 -25.54 -0.69
C ASN A 358 -3.95 -25.67 0.85
N TRP A 359 -4.11 -24.56 1.56
CA TRP A 359 -4.22 -24.59 3.01
C TRP A 359 -5.47 -25.33 3.48
N ILE A 360 -6.63 -25.03 2.91
CA ILE A 360 -7.89 -25.71 3.25
C ILE A 360 -7.80 -27.22 2.94
N ASP A 361 -7.19 -27.60 1.82
CA ASP A 361 -7.02 -28.99 1.42
C ASP A 361 -6.18 -29.80 2.45
N GLN A 362 -5.21 -29.16 3.10
CA GLN A 362 -4.38 -29.80 4.13
C GLN A 362 -5.04 -29.82 5.52
N LEU A 363 -6.11 -29.07 5.74
CA LEU A 363 -6.81 -29.09 7.02
C LEU A 363 -7.44 -30.48 7.27
N SER A 364 -7.28 -30.97 8.50
CA SER A 364 -7.89 -32.23 8.95
C SER A 364 -9.11 -31.94 9.78
N GLY A 365 -10.15 -32.75 9.65
CA GLY A 365 -11.37 -32.66 10.45
C GLY A 365 -12.61 -33.03 9.67
N ASP A 366 -13.73 -33.14 10.40
CA ASP A 366 -15.06 -33.41 9.85
C ASP A 366 -16.06 -32.47 10.51
N CYS A 367 -16.82 -31.74 9.71
CA CYS A 367 -17.83 -30.80 10.18
C CYS A 367 -19.13 -31.47 10.60
N SER A 368 -19.31 -32.76 10.32
CA SER A 368 -20.53 -33.52 10.69
C SER A 368 -20.57 -33.87 12.19
N ALA A 369 -19.46 -33.70 12.91
CA ALA A 369 -19.34 -34.05 14.33
C ALA A 369 -19.70 -32.90 15.31
N ARG A 370 -20.26 -31.78 14.82
CA ARG A 370 -20.61 -30.60 15.63
C ARG A 370 -22.10 -30.35 15.68
#